data_07d50b4951cb295876c73519816f2aca
#
_entry.id   07d50b4951cb295876c73519816f2aca
#
_cell.length_a   1.000
_cell.length_b   1.000
_cell.length_c   1.000
_cell.angle_alpha   90.00
_cell.angle_beta   90.00
_cell.angle_gamma   90.00
#
_symmetry.space_group_name_H-M   'P 1'
#
loop_
_entity.id
_entity.type
_entity.pdbx_description
1 polymer ?
#
loop_
_entity_poly.entity_id
_entity_poly.type
_entity_poly.pdbx_seq_one_letter_code
_entity_poly.pdbx_strand_id
1 'polypeptide(L)'
;MKSRLVDGLIKYLLLPMLGAGCVLLLWTVASSSVATTLPSPLKTWEVSKPYILSPWEKRGELDQGILHFTWYSLIRVAKGYALAIAIGTPLGLLLGMSKGFTDTFDPIIQVLRPVSPLAWLPLGLVLFHKPEPAGIFTIAMCSMWPTVMNTALGVRSIPQDYINVARVLKLSPYKTLVKVTIPAALPYMFTGFRLSLGIAWLVIVAAEMLTGAPGVGGFLWQEYNALIYEHIILCILTIGIVGFMLDRLMSLVERRFKTA
;
A
#
# COMPACT_ATOMS: atom_id res chain seq x y z
N MET A 1 -23.83 19.43 -26.29
CA MET A 1 -22.37 19.30 -26.15
C MET A 1 -21.79 20.25 -25.08
N LYS A 2 -22.21 21.51 -25.02
CA LYS A 2 -21.77 22.47 -23.96
C LYS A 2 -22.10 22.08 -22.51
N SER A 3 -23.28 21.49 -22.25
CA SER A 3 -23.66 21.09 -20.87
C SER A 3 -22.75 19.98 -20.31
N ARG A 4 -22.40 18.97 -21.11
CA ARG A 4 -21.50 17.87 -20.66
C ARG A 4 -20.08 18.34 -20.38
N LEU A 5 -19.59 19.35 -21.07
CA LEU A 5 -18.27 19.96 -20.80
C LEU A 5 -18.31 20.77 -19.50
N VAL A 6 -19.39 21.55 -19.28
CA VAL A 6 -19.58 22.30 -18.04
C VAL A 6 -19.75 21.38 -16.84
N ASP A 7 -20.58 20.32 -16.97
CA ASP A 7 -20.76 19.31 -15.92
C ASP A 7 -19.44 18.57 -15.59
N GLY A 8 -18.66 18.28 -16.64
CA GLY A 8 -17.31 17.70 -16.47
C GLY A 8 -16.36 18.67 -15.74
N LEU A 9 -16.33 19.93 -16.10
CA LEU A 9 -15.49 20.95 -15.46
C LEU A 9 -15.88 21.15 -13.98
N ILE A 10 -17.16 21.20 -13.69
CA ILE A 10 -17.67 21.31 -12.32
C ILE A 10 -17.27 20.07 -11.51
N LYS A 11 -17.52 18.88 -12.01
CA LYS A 11 -17.31 17.64 -11.28
C LYS A 11 -15.84 17.29 -11.08
N TYR A 12 -14.99 17.54 -12.06
CA TYR A 12 -13.59 17.10 -12.03
C TYR A 12 -12.58 18.17 -11.63
N LEU A 13 -12.99 19.45 -11.66
CA LEU A 13 -12.11 20.56 -11.30
C LEU A 13 -12.67 21.38 -10.14
N LEU A 14 -13.87 21.96 -10.28
CA LEU A 14 -14.39 22.89 -9.28
C LEU A 14 -14.70 22.21 -7.94
N LEU A 15 -15.36 21.06 -7.93
CA LEU A 15 -15.70 20.38 -6.67
C LEU A 15 -14.45 19.90 -5.90
N PRO A 16 -13.42 19.28 -6.52
CA PRO A 16 -12.16 18.96 -5.83
C PRO A 16 -11.41 20.20 -5.34
N MET A 17 -11.39 21.29 -6.11
CA MET A 17 -10.77 22.57 -5.67
C MET A 17 -11.51 23.17 -4.48
N LEU A 18 -12.84 23.17 -4.47
CA LEU A 18 -13.63 23.61 -3.32
C LEU A 18 -13.35 22.73 -2.10
N GLY A 19 -13.28 21.42 -2.26
CA GLY A 19 -12.92 20.48 -1.19
C GLY A 19 -11.53 20.78 -0.62
N ALA A 20 -10.53 20.96 -1.47
CA ALA A 20 -9.18 21.33 -1.07
C ALA A 20 -9.16 22.70 -0.35
N GLY A 21 -9.90 23.69 -0.87
CA GLY A 21 -10.04 25.00 -0.24
C GLY A 21 -10.67 24.92 1.16
N CYS A 22 -11.73 24.11 1.33
CA CYS A 22 -12.34 23.87 2.63
C CYS A 22 -11.36 23.25 3.63
N VAL A 23 -10.57 22.25 3.20
CA VAL A 23 -9.56 21.61 4.06
C VAL A 23 -8.48 22.62 4.47
N LEU A 24 -7.98 23.44 3.54
CA LEU A 24 -6.99 24.48 3.82
C LEU A 24 -7.54 25.57 4.77
N LEU A 25 -8.81 25.97 4.61
CA LEU A 25 -9.48 26.90 5.52
C LEU A 25 -9.60 26.31 6.93
N LEU A 26 -10.09 25.07 7.04
CA LEU A 26 -10.19 24.37 8.33
C LEU A 26 -8.82 24.25 8.99
N TRP A 27 -7.78 23.89 8.25
CA TRP A 27 -6.43 23.84 8.78
C TRP A 27 -5.95 25.20 9.26
N THR A 28 -6.16 26.28 8.49
CA THR A 28 -5.77 27.63 8.88
C THR A 28 -6.49 28.09 10.14
N VAL A 29 -7.79 27.83 10.25
CA VAL A 29 -8.58 28.14 11.45
C VAL A 29 -8.09 27.33 12.64
N ALA A 30 -7.85 26.01 12.48
CA ALA A 30 -7.35 25.16 13.55
C ALA A 30 -5.98 25.62 14.06
N SER A 31 -5.07 26.01 13.17
CA SER A 31 -3.74 26.49 13.54
C SER A 31 -3.75 27.86 14.24
N SER A 32 -4.79 28.70 14.00
CA SER A 32 -4.86 30.04 14.59
C SER A 32 -5.65 30.09 15.90
N SER A 33 -6.63 29.22 16.11
CA SER A 33 -7.59 29.35 17.22
C SER A 33 -7.65 28.17 18.18
N VAL A 34 -7.31 26.96 17.75
CA VAL A 34 -7.51 25.75 18.56
C VAL A 34 -6.20 25.10 19.00
N ALA A 35 -5.20 25.06 18.13
CA ALA A 35 -3.94 24.37 18.39
C ALA A 35 -2.75 25.27 18.01
N THR A 36 -2.29 26.06 18.97
CA THR A 36 -1.16 27.01 18.77
C THR A 36 0.16 26.33 18.39
N THR A 37 0.29 25.04 18.65
CA THR A 37 1.44 24.20 18.23
C THR A 37 1.32 23.67 16.80
N LEU A 38 0.11 23.71 16.20
CA LEU A 38 -0.09 23.28 14.83
C LEU A 38 0.37 24.38 13.86
N PRO A 39 1.38 24.14 13.01
CA PRO A 39 1.84 25.16 12.07
C PRO A 39 0.79 25.46 11.00
N SER A 40 0.72 26.72 10.58
CA SER A 40 -0.16 27.14 9.49
C SER A 40 0.31 26.60 8.14
N PRO A 41 -0.56 26.49 7.12
CA PRO A 41 -0.17 26.06 5.78
C PRO A 41 1.01 26.86 5.22
N LEU A 42 1.02 28.18 5.42
CA LEU A 42 2.08 29.05 4.93
C LEU A 42 3.42 28.77 5.60
N LYS A 43 3.42 28.62 6.93
CA LYS A 43 4.64 28.32 7.69
C LYS A 43 5.18 26.93 7.32
N THR A 44 4.29 25.95 7.16
CA THR A 44 4.65 24.61 6.67
C THR A 44 5.34 24.68 5.32
N TRP A 45 4.82 25.46 4.37
CA TRP A 45 5.45 25.68 3.08
C TRP A 45 6.84 26.32 3.20
N GLU A 46 6.98 27.40 3.96
CA GLU A 46 8.23 28.13 4.10
C GLU A 46 9.35 27.26 4.68
N VAL A 47 9.06 26.52 5.76
CA VAL A 47 10.02 25.64 6.43
C VAL A 47 10.34 24.41 5.59
N SER A 48 9.34 23.82 4.91
CA SER A 48 9.51 22.60 4.10
C SER A 48 10.06 22.86 2.70
N LYS A 49 10.09 24.13 2.25
CA LYS A 49 10.53 24.52 0.91
C LYS A 49 11.88 23.92 0.47
N PRO A 50 12.94 23.84 1.30
CA PRO A 50 14.21 23.24 0.90
C PRO A 50 14.09 21.77 0.54
N TYR A 51 13.24 20.99 1.24
CA TYR A 51 13.00 19.57 0.99
C TYR A 51 12.19 19.31 -0.27
N ILE A 52 11.34 20.28 -0.65
CA ILE A 52 10.46 20.20 -1.83
C ILE A 52 11.16 20.67 -3.09
N LEU A 53 11.89 21.80 -3.03
CA LEU A 53 12.54 22.39 -4.22
C LEU A 53 13.85 21.69 -4.58
N SER A 54 14.55 21.10 -3.61
CA SER A 54 15.73 20.26 -3.83
C SER A 54 15.44 18.81 -3.42
N PRO A 55 14.48 18.12 -4.10
CA PRO A 55 13.90 16.88 -3.61
C PRO A 55 14.84 15.67 -3.64
N TRP A 56 15.95 15.77 -4.38
CA TRP A 56 17.00 14.75 -4.52
C TRP A 56 18.32 15.15 -3.84
N GLU A 57 18.38 16.32 -3.22
CA GLU A 57 19.59 16.78 -2.57
C GLU A 57 19.93 15.90 -1.37
N LYS A 58 21.22 15.56 -1.25
CA LYS A 58 21.75 14.78 -0.14
C LYS A 58 22.66 15.66 0.68
N ARG A 59 22.17 16.19 1.80
CA ARG A 59 22.90 17.06 2.74
C ARG A 59 23.57 16.27 3.86
N GLY A 60 23.03 15.08 4.18
CA GLY A 60 23.52 14.16 5.19
C GLY A 60 22.81 12.81 5.08
N GLU A 61 23.10 11.88 5.99
CA GLU A 61 22.39 10.59 6.03
C GLU A 61 20.91 10.74 6.43
N LEU A 62 20.65 11.67 7.34
CA LEU A 62 19.33 11.95 7.91
C LEU A 62 18.76 13.30 7.44
N ASP A 63 19.47 14.05 6.61
CA ASP A 63 19.03 15.31 6.00
C ASP A 63 19.11 15.21 4.48
N GLN A 64 18.02 14.80 3.88
CA GLN A 64 17.91 14.56 2.44
C GLN A 64 16.59 15.12 1.92
N GLY A 65 16.52 15.38 0.62
CA GLY A 65 15.29 15.81 -0.05
C GLY A 65 14.17 14.76 0.05
N ILE A 66 12.93 15.21 0.05
CA ILE A 66 11.76 14.36 0.34
C ILE A 66 11.60 13.17 -0.64
N LEU A 67 11.99 13.34 -1.92
CA LEU A 67 11.94 12.25 -2.89
C LEU A 67 13.01 11.20 -2.65
N HIS A 68 14.14 11.58 -2.03
CA HIS A 68 15.18 10.62 -1.67
C HIS A 68 14.68 9.68 -0.57
N PHE A 69 14.06 10.22 0.48
CA PHE A 69 13.42 9.42 1.54
C PHE A 69 12.30 8.54 0.97
N THR A 70 11.46 9.10 0.10
CA THR A 70 10.39 8.37 -0.58
C THR A 70 10.95 7.19 -1.38
N TRP A 71 12.06 7.37 -2.06
CA TRP A 71 12.71 6.33 -2.87
C TRP A 71 13.19 5.15 -2.01
N TYR A 72 13.81 5.41 -0.86
CA TYR A 72 14.19 4.34 0.08
C TYR A 72 12.99 3.54 0.56
N SER A 73 11.92 4.22 0.95
CA SER A 73 10.68 3.55 1.35
C SER A 73 10.08 2.71 0.22
N LEU A 74 10.04 3.25 -1.01
CA LEU A 74 9.50 2.55 -2.19
C LEU A 74 10.29 1.29 -2.55
N ILE A 75 11.62 1.30 -2.46
CA ILE A 75 12.45 0.11 -2.69
C ILE A 75 12.12 -0.99 -1.68
N ARG A 76 11.97 -0.66 -0.41
CA ARG A 76 11.60 -1.64 0.63
C ARG A 76 10.19 -2.16 0.43
N VAL A 77 9.25 -1.29 0.10
CA VAL A 77 7.88 -1.69 -0.27
C VAL A 77 7.91 -2.65 -1.44
N ALA A 78 8.63 -2.34 -2.51
CA ALA A 78 8.72 -3.22 -3.69
C ALA A 78 9.27 -4.61 -3.34
N LYS A 79 10.31 -4.69 -2.51
CA LYS A 79 10.90 -5.97 -2.03
C LYS A 79 9.89 -6.77 -1.19
N GLY A 80 9.30 -6.14 -0.16
CA GLY A 80 8.37 -6.81 0.75
C GLY A 80 7.05 -7.19 0.08
N TYR A 81 6.54 -6.34 -0.81
CA TYR A 81 5.35 -6.59 -1.61
C TYR A 81 5.55 -7.73 -2.62
N ALA A 82 6.72 -7.78 -3.28
CA ALA A 82 7.06 -8.91 -4.16
C ALA A 82 7.05 -10.24 -3.41
N LEU A 83 7.62 -10.28 -2.20
CA LEU A 83 7.55 -11.46 -1.32
C LEU A 83 6.11 -11.79 -0.92
N ALA A 84 5.31 -10.79 -0.57
CA ALA A 84 3.90 -10.98 -0.22
C ALA A 84 3.10 -11.62 -1.36
N ILE A 85 3.30 -11.18 -2.60
CA ILE A 85 2.66 -11.77 -3.78
C ILE A 85 3.21 -13.18 -4.05
N ALA A 86 4.54 -13.37 -3.99
CA ALA A 86 5.19 -14.65 -4.27
C ALA A 86 4.74 -15.75 -3.30
N ILE A 87 4.48 -15.42 -2.05
CA ILE A 87 3.99 -16.35 -1.03
C ILE A 87 2.45 -16.40 -1.03
N GLY A 88 1.81 -15.24 -1.04
CA GLY A 88 0.36 -15.13 -0.89
C GLY A 88 -0.43 -15.70 -2.06
N THR A 89 0.08 -15.60 -3.29
CA THR A 89 -0.62 -16.15 -4.47
C THR A 89 -0.68 -17.69 -4.46
N PRO A 90 0.42 -18.42 -4.28
CA PRO A 90 0.36 -19.87 -4.16
C PRO A 90 -0.49 -20.35 -2.98
N LEU A 91 -0.37 -19.71 -1.81
CA LEU A 91 -1.20 -20.04 -0.65
C LEU A 91 -2.69 -19.81 -0.93
N GLY A 92 -3.04 -18.70 -1.57
CA GLY A 92 -4.41 -18.40 -1.95
C GLY A 92 -4.97 -19.38 -2.99
N LEU A 93 -4.16 -19.80 -3.98
CA LEU A 93 -4.54 -20.84 -4.93
C LEU A 93 -4.80 -22.18 -4.22
N LEU A 94 -3.93 -22.60 -3.33
CA LEU A 94 -4.10 -23.83 -2.55
C LEU A 94 -5.36 -23.79 -1.69
N LEU A 95 -5.60 -22.69 -0.99
CA LEU A 95 -6.82 -22.47 -0.19
C LEU A 95 -8.08 -22.44 -1.06
N GLY A 96 -8.01 -21.91 -2.28
CA GLY A 96 -9.15 -21.87 -3.20
C GLY A 96 -9.48 -23.21 -3.83
N MET A 97 -8.46 -24.01 -4.13
CA MET A 97 -8.57 -25.27 -4.88
C MET A 97 -8.82 -26.51 -4.00
N SER A 98 -8.34 -26.51 -2.76
CA SER A 98 -8.36 -27.69 -1.88
C SER A 98 -9.15 -27.43 -0.61
N LYS A 99 -10.28 -28.13 -0.45
CA LYS A 99 -11.07 -28.09 0.79
C LYS A 99 -10.26 -28.58 1.99
N GLY A 100 -9.51 -29.68 1.85
CA GLY A 100 -8.68 -30.19 2.94
C GLY A 100 -7.60 -29.20 3.38
N PHE A 101 -6.96 -28.48 2.43
CA PHE A 101 -6.01 -27.43 2.75
C PHE A 101 -6.70 -26.26 3.48
N THR A 102 -7.89 -25.90 3.05
CA THR A 102 -8.69 -24.85 3.70
C THR A 102 -9.03 -25.27 5.14
N ASP A 103 -9.62 -26.43 5.32
CA ASP A 103 -10.07 -26.91 6.65
C ASP A 103 -8.88 -27.00 7.63
N THR A 104 -7.66 -27.24 7.13
CA THR A 104 -6.44 -27.32 7.94
C THR A 104 -5.86 -25.95 8.28
N PHE A 105 -5.72 -25.06 7.31
CA PHE A 105 -4.95 -23.82 7.46
C PHE A 105 -5.78 -22.57 7.72
N ASP A 106 -7.07 -22.56 7.39
CA ASP A 106 -7.94 -21.41 7.58
C ASP A 106 -8.01 -20.93 9.06
N PRO A 107 -8.10 -21.83 10.07
CA PRO A 107 -8.07 -21.41 11.48
C PRO A 107 -6.77 -20.67 11.85
N ILE A 108 -5.62 -21.15 11.33
CA ILE A 108 -4.31 -20.53 11.59
C ILE A 108 -4.25 -19.15 10.93
N ILE A 109 -4.72 -19.06 9.68
CA ILE A 109 -4.76 -17.80 8.93
C ILE A 109 -5.65 -16.76 9.62
N GLN A 110 -6.81 -17.19 10.14
CA GLN A 110 -7.73 -16.32 10.88
C GLN A 110 -7.09 -15.73 12.16
N VAL A 111 -6.20 -16.46 12.81
CA VAL A 111 -5.45 -15.99 13.99
C VAL A 111 -4.30 -15.06 13.59
N LEU A 112 -3.56 -15.39 12.53
CA LEU A 112 -2.37 -14.61 12.12
C LEU A 112 -2.72 -13.32 11.38
N ARG A 113 -3.83 -13.29 10.65
CA ARG A 113 -4.26 -12.16 9.84
C ARG A 113 -4.46 -10.85 10.62
N PRO A 114 -5.10 -10.81 11.81
CA PRO A 114 -5.30 -9.57 12.57
C PRO A 114 -4.07 -9.11 13.35
N VAL A 115 -2.95 -9.85 13.30
CA VAL A 115 -1.74 -9.47 14.03
C VAL A 115 -1.19 -8.16 13.49
N SER A 116 -0.99 -7.19 14.39
CA SER A 116 -0.51 -5.86 14.05
C SER A 116 0.90 -5.89 13.45
N PRO A 117 1.19 -5.02 12.47
CA PRO A 117 2.56 -4.81 11.98
C PRO A 117 3.57 -4.51 13.08
N LEU A 118 3.15 -3.82 14.13
CA LEU A 118 3.99 -3.48 15.28
C LEU A 118 4.43 -4.71 16.09
N ALA A 119 3.69 -5.83 16.00
CA ALA A 119 4.08 -7.08 16.63
C ALA A 119 5.03 -7.91 15.75
N TRP A 120 4.89 -7.82 14.41
CA TRP A 120 5.77 -8.53 13.48
C TRP A 120 7.18 -7.94 13.40
N LEU A 121 7.32 -6.62 13.58
CA LEU A 121 8.61 -5.95 13.44
C LEU A 121 9.66 -6.38 14.48
N PRO A 122 9.34 -6.43 15.79
CA PRO A 122 10.29 -6.95 16.80
C PRO A 122 10.72 -8.38 16.51
N LEU A 123 9.77 -9.24 16.08
CA LEU A 123 10.10 -10.61 15.68
C LEU A 123 11.07 -10.61 14.49
N GLY A 124 10.84 -9.76 13.48
CA GLY A 124 11.75 -9.59 12.35
C GLY A 124 13.13 -9.13 12.79
N LEU A 125 13.23 -8.21 13.76
CA LEU A 125 14.52 -7.75 14.30
C LEU A 125 15.26 -8.87 15.04
N VAL A 126 14.56 -9.71 15.78
CA VAL A 126 15.16 -10.88 16.44
C VAL A 126 15.66 -11.91 15.41
N LEU A 127 14.93 -12.13 14.32
CA LEU A 127 15.29 -13.10 13.29
C LEU A 127 16.47 -12.64 12.41
N PHE A 128 16.46 -11.38 12.02
CA PHE A 128 17.41 -10.87 11.01
C PHE A 128 18.53 -10.00 11.59
N HIS A 129 18.39 -9.52 12.81
CA HIS A 129 19.36 -8.64 13.48
C HIS A 129 19.71 -7.35 12.70
N LYS A 130 18.92 -6.99 11.70
CA LYS A 130 19.10 -5.81 10.83
C LYS A 130 17.75 -5.16 10.53
N PRO A 131 17.67 -3.81 10.55
CA PRO A 131 16.42 -3.07 10.32
C PRO A 131 15.82 -3.31 8.93
N GLU A 132 16.64 -3.33 7.86
CA GLU A 132 16.13 -3.46 6.49
C GLU A 132 15.46 -4.81 6.23
N PRO A 133 16.08 -5.99 6.48
CA PRO A 133 15.40 -7.28 6.32
C PRO A 133 14.20 -7.44 7.25
N ALA A 134 14.26 -6.91 8.48
CA ALA A 134 13.13 -6.96 9.41
C ALA A 134 11.92 -6.17 8.89
N GLY A 135 12.16 -4.98 8.33
CA GLY A 135 11.12 -4.17 7.68
C GLY A 135 10.50 -4.90 6.47
N ILE A 136 11.33 -5.47 5.58
CA ILE A 136 10.87 -6.25 4.41
C ILE A 136 10.02 -7.45 4.84
N PHE A 137 10.47 -8.19 5.86
CA PHE A 137 9.71 -9.30 6.45
C PHE A 137 8.36 -8.83 6.99
N THR A 138 8.34 -7.73 7.75
CA THR A 138 7.11 -7.16 8.31
C THR A 138 6.12 -6.77 7.22
N ILE A 139 6.60 -6.12 6.15
CA ILE A 139 5.78 -5.80 4.98
C ILE A 139 5.18 -7.09 4.39
N ALA A 140 6.01 -8.10 4.14
CA ALA A 140 5.56 -9.35 3.54
C ALA A 140 4.49 -10.04 4.39
N MET A 141 4.72 -10.18 5.71
CA MET A 141 3.79 -10.81 6.64
C MET A 141 2.45 -10.09 6.74
N CYS A 142 2.45 -8.76 6.71
CA CYS A 142 1.21 -7.99 6.84
C CYS A 142 0.45 -7.86 5.53
N SER A 143 1.15 -7.67 4.41
CA SER A 143 0.52 -7.40 3.12
C SER A 143 0.16 -8.66 2.31
N MET A 144 0.62 -9.86 2.69
CA MET A 144 0.27 -11.07 1.95
C MET A 144 -1.20 -11.49 2.13
N TRP A 145 -1.85 -11.15 3.25
CA TRP A 145 -3.19 -11.67 3.58
C TRP A 145 -4.28 -11.24 2.59
N PRO A 146 -4.37 -9.99 2.13
CA PRO A 146 -5.32 -9.63 1.07
C PRO A 146 -5.09 -10.41 -0.22
N THR A 147 -3.82 -10.66 -0.59
CA THR A 147 -3.49 -11.49 -1.75
C THR A 147 -4.00 -12.92 -1.55
N VAL A 148 -3.72 -13.54 -0.40
CA VAL A 148 -4.18 -14.91 -0.06
C VAL A 148 -5.70 -15.00 -0.17
N MET A 149 -6.42 -14.12 0.52
CA MET A 149 -7.88 -14.19 0.63
C MET A 149 -8.58 -13.91 -0.70
N ASN A 150 -8.13 -12.88 -1.43
CA ASN A 150 -8.74 -12.56 -2.72
C ASN A 150 -8.43 -13.59 -3.80
N THR A 151 -7.22 -14.17 -3.80
CA THR A 151 -6.88 -15.28 -4.69
C THR A 151 -7.75 -16.49 -4.39
N ALA A 152 -7.89 -16.89 -3.13
CA ALA A 152 -8.75 -18.01 -2.73
C ALA A 152 -10.23 -17.76 -3.10
N LEU A 153 -10.73 -16.54 -2.87
CA LEU A 153 -12.08 -16.15 -3.26
C LEU A 153 -12.25 -16.22 -4.79
N GLY A 154 -11.27 -15.72 -5.54
CA GLY A 154 -11.28 -15.78 -7.01
C GLY A 154 -11.39 -17.21 -7.53
N VAL A 155 -10.61 -18.12 -6.96
CA VAL A 155 -10.66 -19.55 -7.34
C VAL A 155 -12.01 -20.18 -7.00
N ARG A 156 -12.57 -19.88 -5.83
CA ARG A 156 -13.89 -20.43 -5.41
C ARG A 156 -15.06 -19.84 -6.18
N SER A 157 -14.92 -18.67 -6.76
CA SER A 157 -15.97 -18.00 -7.57
C SER A 157 -16.00 -18.46 -9.03
N ILE A 158 -15.11 -19.37 -9.45
CA ILE A 158 -15.10 -19.90 -10.82
C ILE A 158 -16.37 -20.73 -11.05
N PRO A 159 -17.18 -20.44 -12.10
CA PRO A 159 -18.34 -21.25 -12.45
C PRO A 159 -17.95 -22.71 -12.70
N GLN A 160 -18.76 -23.63 -12.16
CA GLN A 160 -18.49 -25.07 -12.28
C GLN A 160 -18.40 -25.56 -13.72
N ASP A 161 -19.06 -24.86 -14.64
CA ASP A 161 -19.05 -25.18 -16.06
C ASP A 161 -17.64 -25.09 -16.66
N TYR A 162 -16.82 -24.14 -16.26
CA TYR A 162 -15.43 -24.03 -16.73
C TYR A 162 -14.60 -25.23 -16.29
N ILE A 163 -14.83 -25.69 -15.06
CA ILE A 163 -14.15 -26.88 -14.52
C ILE A 163 -14.64 -28.14 -15.23
N ASN A 164 -15.93 -28.24 -15.53
CA ASN A 164 -16.51 -29.38 -16.24
C ASN A 164 -15.97 -29.44 -17.69
N VAL A 165 -15.89 -28.31 -18.40
CA VAL A 165 -15.27 -28.23 -19.74
C VAL A 165 -13.81 -28.70 -19.69
N ALA A 166 -13.03 -28.25 -18.69
CA ALA A 166 -11.65 -28.69 -18.52
C ALA A 166 -11.54 -30.22 -18.34
N ARG A 167 -12.49 -30.85 -17.61
CA ARG A 167 -12.56 -32.30 -17.43
C ARG A 167 -12.93 -33.01 -18.73
N VAL A 168 -13.92 -32.51 -19.47
CA VAL A 168 -14.32 -33.10 -20.77
C VAL A 168 -13.15 -33.08 -21.76
N LEU A 169 -12.39 -31.98 -21.78
CA LEU A 169 -11.18 -31.83 -22.59
C LEU A 169 -9.98 -32.63 -22.04
N LYS A 170 -10.15 -33.36 -20.95
CA LYS A 170 -9.08 -34.15 -20.27
C LYS A 170 -7.81 -33.33 -20.03
N LEU A 171 -7.95 -32.04 -19.61
CA LEU A 171 -6.81 -31.21 -19.29
C LEU A 171 -6.08 -31.75 -18.06
N SER A 172 -4.74 -31.75 -18.10
CA SER A 172 -3.95 -32.09 -16.92
C SER A 172 -4.14 -31.03 -15.81
N PRO A 173 -3.92 -31.35 -14.54
CA PRO A 173 -4.06 -30.41 -13.41
C PRO A 173 -3.29 -29.10 -13.64
N TYR A 174 -2.07 -29.17 -14.13
CA TYR A 174 -1.25 -28.00 -14.47
C TYR A 174 -1.89 -27.14 -15.59
N LYS A 175 -2.37 -27.81 -16.65
CA LYS A 175 -3.05 -27.09 -17.76
C LYS A 175 -4.35 -26.42 -17.28
N THR A 176 -5.12 -27.11 -16.42
CA THR A 176 -6.32 -26.55 -15.79
C THR A 176 -5.96 -25.33 -14.94
N LEU A 177 -4.92 -25.42 -14.11
CA LEU A 177 -4.46 -24.30 -13.30
C LEU A 177 -4.09 -23.08 -14.15
N VAL A 178 -3.23 -23.26 -15.16
CA VAL A 178 -2.67 -22.13 -15.93
C VAL A 178 -3.66 -21.58 -16.95
N LYS A 179 -4.50 -22.43 -17.58
CA LYS A 179 -5.39 -22.02 -18.68
C LYS A 179 -6.82 -21.69 -18.25
N VAL A 180 -7.24 -22.14 -17.06
CA VAL A 180 -8.61 -21.95 -16.58
C VAL A 180 -8.63 -21.22 -15.26
N THR A 181 -7.99 -21.81 -14.23
CA THR A 181 -8.10 -21.32 -12.84
C THR A 181 -7.48 -19.94 -12.68
N ILE A 182 -6.21 -19.76 -13.06
CA ILE A 182 -5.53 -18.46 -12.92
C ILE A 182 -6.21 -17.37 -13.74
N PRO A 183 -6.48 -17.54 -15.06
CA PRO A 183 -7.16 -16.50 -15.83
C PRO A 183 -8.55 -16.13 -15.29
N ALA A 184 -9.33 -17.11 -14.86
CA ALA A 184 -10.66 -16.84 -14.28
C ALA A 184 -10.59 -16.14 -12.91
N ALA A 185 -9.57 -16.42 -12.10
CA ALA A 185 -9.36 -15.79 -10.79
C ALA A 185 -8.66 -14.42 -10.87
N LEU A 186 -8.03 -14.06 -12.01
CA LEU A 186 -7.23 -12.85 -12.18
C LEU A 186 -7.91 -11.56 -11.69
N PRO A 187 -9.18 -11.27 -11.98
CA PRO A 187 -9.82 -10.03 -11.50
C PRO A 187 -9.82 -9.91 -9.97
N TYR A 188 -10.04 -11.02 -9.27
CA TYR A 188 -9.97 -11.06 -7.79
C TYR A 188 -8.52 -10.97 -7.30
N MET A 189 -7.58 -11.63 -7.97
CA MET A 189 -6.16 -11.57 -7.62
C MET A 189 -5.65 -10.13 -7.71
N PHE A 190 -5.99 -9.38 -8.76
CA PHE A 190 -5.61 -7.97 -8.88
C PHE A 190 -6.22 -7.08 -7.79
N THR A 191 -7.46 -7.35 -7.39
CA THR A 191 -8.05 -6.68 -6.22
C THR A 191 -7.24 -6.97 -4.96
N GLY A 192 -6.83 -8.21 -4.74
CA GLY A 192 -5.94 -8.62 -3.65
C GLY A 192 -4.58 -7.91 -3.72
N PHE A 193 -3.94 -7.87 -4.87
CA PHE A 193 -2.65 -7.19 -5.09
C PHE A 193 -2.72 -5.69 -4.78
N ARG A 194 -3.79 -5.03 -5.21
CA ARG A 194 -4.01 -3.61 -4.93
C ARG A 194 -4.15 -3.33 -3.43
N LEU A 195 -4.96 -4.11 -2.71
CA LEU A 195 -5.12 -3.99 -1.26
C LEU A 195 -3.80 -4.29 -0.53
N SER A 196 -3.08 -5.31 -0.96
CA SER A 196 -1.76 -5.67 -0.44
C SER A 196 -0.75 -4.54 -0.59
N LEU A 197 -0.71 -3.87 -1.74
CA LEU A 197 0.20 -2.74 -1.97
C LEU A 197 -0.10 -1.56 -1.04
N GLY A 198 -1.39 -1.26 -0.82
CA GLY A 198 -1.80 -0.23 0.13
C GLY A 198 -1.34 -0.54 1.56
N ILE A 199 -1.51 -1.79 2.01
CA ILE A 199 -1.02 -2.22 3.33
C ILE A 199 0.51 -2.18 3.38
N ALA A 200 1.21 -2.65 2.34
CA ALA A 200 2.67 -2.61 2.28
C ALA A 200 3.22 -1.19 2.47
N TRP A 201 2.57 -0.19 1.84
CA TRP A 201 2.93 1.22 1.98
C TRP A 201 2.71 1.75 3.40
N LEU A 202 1.60 1.40 4.04
CA LEU A 202 1.34 1.82 5.43
C LEU A 202 2.31 1.18 6.42
N VAL A 203 2.62 -0.10 6.22
CA VAL A 203 3.49 -0.88 7.10
C VAL A 203 4.93 -0.39 7.07
N ILE A 204 5.47 -0.02 5.88
CA ILE A 204 6.87 0.46 5.82
C ILE A 204 7.06 1.76 6.58
N VAL A 205 6.10 2.69 6.51
CA VAL A 205 6.18 3.95 7.27
C VAL A 205 6.30 3.67 8.77
N ALA A 206 5.46 2.77 9.31
CA ALA A 206 5.52 2.39 10.72
C ALA A 206 6.83 1.66 11.07
N ALA A 207 7.32 0.78 10.21
CA ALA A 207 8.57 0.06 10.42
C ALA A 207 9.79 1.01 10.43
N GLU A 208 9.83 1.98 9.53
CA GLU A 208 10.89 2.99 9.47
C GLU A 208 10.88 3.91 10.70
N MET A 209 9.69 4.31 11.19
CA MET A 209 9.55 5.08 12.42
C MET A 209 10.15 4.36 13.62
N LEU A 210 9.88 3.07 13.77
CA LEU A 210 10.33 2.29 14.92
C LEU A 210 11.81 1.91 14.84
N THR A 211 12.35 1.75 13.65
CA THR A 211 13.75 1.34 13.45
C THR A 211 14.70 2.51 13.26
N GLY A 212 14.20 3.72 13.03
CA GLY A 212 15.02 4.88 12.64
C GLY A 212 15.69 4.71 11.28
N ALA A 213 15.22 3.76 10.43
CA ALA A 213 15.80 3.53 9.12
C ALA A 213 15.54 4.72 8.18
N PRO A 214 16.50 5.07 7.28
CA PRO A 214 16.30 6.16 6.32
C PRO A 214 15.07 5.89 5.44
N GLY A 215 14.15 6.84 5.39
CA GLY A 215 12.89 6.77 4.64
C GLY A 215 11.91 7.80 5.13
N VAL A 216 10.72 7.88 4.52
CA VAL A 216 9.71 8.89 4.90
C VAL A 216 9.26 8.71 6.36
N GLY A 217 9.11 7.45 6.83
CA GLY A 217 8.74 7.16 8.21
C GLY A 217 9.84 7.49 9.20
N GLY A 218 11.11 7.20 8.86
CA GLY A 218 12.27 7.54 9.67
C GLY A 218 12.44 9.05 9.80
N PHE A 219 12.32 9.80 8.71
CA PHE A 219 12.35 11.25 8.68
C PHE A 219 11.21 11.85 9.52
N LEU A 220 9.97 11.34 9.36
CA LEU A 220 8.84 11.77 10.17
C LEU A 220 9.11 11.61 11.68
N TRP A 221 9.67 10.48 12.09
CA TRP A 221 9.97 10.20 13.49
C TRP A 221 11.07 11.09 14.04
N GLN A 222 12.11 11.36 13.24
CA GLN A 222 13.18 12.29 13.58
C GLN A 222 12.65 13.70 13.81
N GLU A 223 11.86 14.22 12.88
CA GLU A 223 11.28 15.58 12.97
C GLU A 223 10.27 15.69 14.11
N TYR A 224 9.54 14.62 14.41
CA TYR A 224 8.67 14.56 15.59
C TYR A 224 9.48 14.71 16.88
N ASN A 225 10.62 14.02 17.03
CA ASN A 225 11.48 14.14 18.19
C ASN A 225 12.21 15.50 18.25
N ALA A 226 12.46 16.13 17.11
CA ALA A 226 13.01 17.48 17.01
C ALA A 226 11.96 18.58 17.23
N LEU A 227 10.67 18.22 17.38
CA LEU A 227 9.53 19.13 17.54
C LEU A 227 9.33 20.07 16.34
N ILE A 228 9.76 19.67 15.14
CA ILE A 228 9.58 20.40 13.87
C ILE A 228 8.30 19.89 13.19
N TYR A 229 7.17 20.41 13.64
CA TYR A 229 5.84 19.97 13.21
C TYR A 229 5.55 20.25 11.73
N GLU A 230 6.19 21.24 11.13
CA GLU A 230 6.09 21.59 9.71
C GLU A 230 6.53 20.42 8.82
N HIS A 231 7.62 19.77 9.16
CA HIS A 231 8.13 18.61 8.42
C HIS A 231 7.28 17.36 8.64
N ILE A 232 6.63 17.21 9.80
CA ILE A 232 5.67 16.13 10.03
C ILE A 232 4.51 16.24 9.04
N ILE A 233 3.98 17.45 8.84
CA ILE A 233 2.90 17.70 7.88
C ILE A 233 3.37 17.41 6.45
N LEU A 234 4.60 17.82 6.08
CA LEU A 234 5.21 17.46 4.81
C LEU A 234 5.24 15.94 4.60
N CYS A 235 5.67 15.18 5.61
CA CYS A 235 5.67 13.72 5.56
C CYS A 235 4.27 13.13 5.38
N ILE A 236 3.27 13.62 6.13
CA ILE A 236 1.88 13.17 6.02
C ILE A 236 1.35 13.39 4.60
N LEU A 237 1.57 14.58 4.04
CA LEU A 237 1.17 14.90 2.66
C LEU A 237 1.89 13.99 1.65
N THR A 238 3.19 13.78 1.82
CA THR A 238 3.99 12.90 0.96
C THR A 238 3.49 11.46 1.01
N ILE A 239 3.24 10.92 2.22
CA ILE A 239 2.70 9.57 2.40
C ILE A 239 1.36 9.43 1.70
N GLY A 240 0.48 10.42 1.85
CA GLY A 240 -0.84 10.43 1.21
C GLY A 240 -0.76 10.49 -0.31
N ILE A 241 0.07 11.38 -0.86
CA ILE A 241 0.26 11.54 -2.32
C ILE A 241 0.85 10.26 -2.92
N VAL A 242 1.92 9.71 -2.33
CA VAL A 242 2.55 8.49 -2.83
C VAL A 242 1.60 7.30 -2.74
N GLY A 243 0.89 7.13 -1.62
CA GLY A 243 -0.13 6.09 -1.47
C GLY A 243 -1.23 6.18 -2.53
N PHE A 244 -1.72 7.40 -2.79
CA PHE A 244 -2.69 7.65 -3.86
C PHE A 244 -2.12 7.30 -5.25
N MET A 245 -0.87 7.66 -5.54
CA MET A 245 -0.22 7.33 -6.82
C MET A 245 -0.06 5.82 -7.00
N LEU A 246 0.36 5.10 -5.95
CA LEU A 246 0.48 3.64 -5.96
C LEU A 246 -0.89 2.97 -6.21
N ASP A 247 -1.94 3.44 -5.55
CA ASP A 247 -3.31 2.95 -5.76
C ASP A 247 -3.79 3.20 -7.19
N ARG A 248 -3.55 4.39 -7.74
CA ARG A 248 -3.89 4.72 -9.13
C ARG A 248 -3.13 3.88 -10.14
N LEU A 249 -1.82 3.69 -9.93
CA LEU A 249 -1.00 2.84 -10.77
C LEU A 249 -1.55 1.41 -10.81
N MET A 250 -1.86 0.84 -9.64
CA MET A 250 -2.39 -0.51 -9.53
C MET A 250 -3.79 -0.63 -10.13
N SER A 251 -4.63 0.39 -9.97
CA SER A 251 -5.96 0.46 -10.60
C SER A 251 -5.89 0.49 -12.13
N LEU A 252 -4.89 1.15 -12.71
CA LEU A 252 -4.68 1.15 -14.16
C LEU A 252 -4.26 -0.23 -14.67
N VAL A 253 -3.39 -0.92 -13.94
CA VAL A 253 -3.00 -2.30 -14.26
C VAL A 253 -4.21 -3.24 -14.16
N GLU A 254 -4.99 -3.15 -13.07
CA GLU A 254 -6.19 -3.96 -12.84
C GLU A 254 -7.22 -3.84 -13.97
N ARG A 255 -7.44 -2.62 -14.46
CA ARG A 255 -8.41 -2.37 -15.55
C ARG A 255 -8.08 -3.12 -16.84
N ARG A 256 -6.80 -3.29 -17.15
CA ARG A 256 -6.37 -4.05 -18.33
C ARG A 256 -6.75 -5.52 -18.28
N PHE A 257 -6.86 -6.09 -17.08
CA PHE A 257 -7.19 -7.51 -16.88
C PHE A 257 -8.68 -7.77 -16.57
N LYS A 258 -9.44 -6.75 -16.20
CA LYS A 258 -10.90 -6.87 -16.02
C LYS A 258 -11.71 -6.79 -17.34
N THR A 259 -11.12 -6.24 -18.38
CA THR A 259 -11.76 -6.05 -19.70
C THR A 259 -11.43 -7.17 -20.69
N ALA A 260 -10.67 -8.16 -20.33
CA ALA A 260 -10.38 -9.36 -21.09
C ALA A 260 -11.15 -10.56 -20.53
#